data_f0eac0f8957e42f70964da2720059176
#
_entry.id   f0eac0f8957e42f70964da2720059176
#
_cell.length_a   1.000
_cell.length_b   1.000
_cell.length_c   1.000
_cell.angle_alpha   90.00
_cell.angle_beta   90.00
_cell.angle_gamma   90.00
#
_symmetry.space_group_name_H-M   'P 1'
#
loop_
_entity.id
_entity.type
_entity.pdbx_description
1 polymer ?
#
loop_
_entity_poly.entity_id
_entity_poly.type
_entity_poly.pdbx_seq_one_letter_code
_entity_poly.pdbx_strand_id
1 'polypeptide(L)'
;MGEIQVIKSTPYWWDKSTLPQVPDQETFPREVDILIVGAGLTGLSAARTAAKAGRSVLVVDQNQPGYGASSRNGGMLGGGHRLSISQMQERYGKKIALGLLKEAHLDSAEFARTIMREEKIDCDYQQVGRFRGLWHSKEYESAARELERLQKLLPIEAGLVQ
;
A
#
# COMPACT_ATOMS: atom_id res chain seq x y z
N MET A 1 -1.04 22.04 -38.37
CA MET A 1 -0.19 22.02 -37.18
C MET A 1 -1.05 21.57 -36.02
N GLY A 2 -0.87 20.32 -35.54
CA GLY A 2 -1.64 19.83 -34.39
C GLY A 2 -1.24 20.57 -33.13
N GLU A 3 -2.21 20.94 -32.32
CA GLU A 3 -1.96 21.49 -30.98
C GLU A 3 -1.19 20.46 -30.17
N ILE A 4 -0.02 20.87 -29.63
CA ILE A 4 0.73 20.05 -28.68
C ILE A 4 -0.09 20.08 -27.39
N GLN A 5 -0.79 18.99 -27.09
CA GLN A 5 -1.44 18.83 -25.80
C GLN A 5 -0.36 18.82 -24.71
N VAL A 6 -0.40 19.82 -23.83
CA VAL A 6 0.49 19.87 -22.67
C VAL A 6 0.12 18.70 -21.75
N ILE A 7 1.05 17.77 -21.59
CA ILE A 7 0.87 16.63 -20.70
C ILE A 7 0.85 17.14 -19.26
N LYS A 8 -0.24 16.88 -18.55
CA LYS A 8 -0.39 17.22 -17.14
C LYS A 8 0.51 16.31 -16.30
N SER A 9 1.46 16.86 -15.57
CA SER A 9 2.40 16.12 -14.72
C SER A 9 1.93 15.95 -13.27
N THR A 10 0.82 16.58 -12.90
CA THR A 10 0.23 16.47 -11.57
C THR A 10 -0.32 15.05 -11.35
N PRO A 11 -0.06 14.42 -10.20
CA PRO A 11 -0.64 13.11 -9.89
C PRO A 11 -2.16 13.14 -9.91
N TYR A 12 -2.79 12.07 -10.44
CA TYR A 12 -4.24 11.95 -10.51
C TYR A 12 -4.92 12.16 -9.14
N TRP A 13 -4.36 11.59 -8.09
CA TRP A 13 -4.92 11.66 -6.75
C TRP A 13 -4.91 13.08 -6.18
N TRP A 14 -3.99 13.93 -6.60
CA TRP A 14 -3.98 15.34 -6.22
C TRP A 14 -5.09 16.16 -6.85
N ASP A 15 -5.56 15.75 -8.02
CA ASP A 15 -6.72 16.39 -8.67
C ASP A 15 -8.04 16.01 -7.99
N LYS A 16 -8.07 14.90 -7.28
CA LYS A 16 -9.26 14.35 -6.63
C LYS A 16 -9.34 14.62 -5.14
N SER A 17 -8.28 15.15 -4.54
CA SER A 17 -8.23 15.44 -3.10
C SER A 17 -7.81 16.88 -2.84
N THR A 18 -8.28 17.43 -1.73
CA THR A 18 -7.75 18.69 -1.21
C THR A 18 -6.40 18.42 -0.57
N LEU A 19 -5.35 18.99 -1.13
CA LEU A 19 -4.02 18.86 -0.54
C LEU A 19 -3.99 19.58 0.81
N PRO A 20 -3.38 19.00 1.84
CA PRO A 20 -3.21 19.67 3.12
C PRO A 20 -2.35 20.92 2.93
N GLN A 21 -2.77 22.01 3.54
CA GLN A 21 -1.89 23.16 3.66
C GLN A 21 -0.82 22.83 4.69
N VAL A 22 0.42 22.72 4.23
CA VAL A 22 1.57 22.60 5.12
C VAL A 22 1.90 24.02 5.58
N PRO A 23 1.93 24.27 6.90
CA PRO A 23 2.34 25.59 7.40
C PRO A 23 3.74 25.93 6.90
N ASP A 24 3.95 27.15 6.42
CA ASP A 24 5.29 27.69 6.23
C ASP A 24 5.94 27.77 7.61
N GLN A 25 6.76 26.77 7.90
CA GLN A 25 7.41 26.68 9.19
C GLN A 25 8.74 27.41 9.12
N GLU A 26 8.75 28.67 9.52
CA GLU A 26 9.96 29.45 9.60
C GLU A 26 10.94 28.95 10.70
N THR A 27 10.40 28.20 11.67
CA THR A 27 11.20 27.66 12.75
C THR A 27 10.86 26.20 13.05
N PHE A 28 11.88 25.36 13.10
CA PHE A 28 11.74 23.96 13.54
C PHE A 28 11.95 23.85 15.05
N PRO A 29 11.29 22.88 15.73
CA PRO A 29 11.59 22.60 17.12
C PRO A 29 13.07 22.20 17.27
N ARG A 30 13.70 22.65 18.35
CA ARG A 30 15.12 22.34 18.63
C ARG A 30 15.35 20.86 18.91
N GLU A 31 14.36 20.21 19.49
CA GLU A 31 14.43 18.82 19.91
C GLU A 31 13.10 18.13 19.60
N VAL A 32 13.17 16.91 19.13
CA VAL A 32 12.04 15.99 18.96
C VAL A 32 12.50 14.58 19.30
N ASP A 33 11.59 13.72 19.77
CA ASP A 33 11.94 12.33 20.02
C ASP A 33 12.27 11.59 18.72
N ILE A 34 11.54 11.90 17.64
CA ILE A 34 11.65 11.20 16.37
C ILE A 34 11.57 12.20 15.22
N LEU A 35 12.60 12.21 14.38
CA LEU A 35 12.61 12.88 13.09
C LEU A 35 12.39 11.86 11.97
N ILE A 36 11.41 12.10 11.10
CA ILE A 36 11.11 11.27 9.95
C ILE A 36 11.35 12.08 8.68
N VAL A 37 12.18 11.54 7.79
CA VAL A 37 12.46 12.13 6.48
C VAL A 37 11.63 11.41 5.42
N GLY A 38 10.73 12.13 4.81
CA GLY A 38 9.78 11.66 3.80
C GLY A 38 8.34 11.55 4.31
N ALA A 39 7.45 12.35 3.73
CA ALA A 39 6.01 12.39 4.03
C ALA A 39 5.18 11.54 3.06
N GLY A 40 5.68 10.38 2.66
CA GLY A 40 4.93 9.36 1.95
C GLY A 40 4.17 8.42 2.91
N LEU A 41 3.46 7.41 2.37
CA LEU A 41 2.69 6.46 3.18
C LEU A 41 3.50 5.82 4.31
N THR A 42 4.75 5.44 4.06
CA THR A 42 5.63 4.82 5.06
C THR A 42 5.97 5.79 6.19
N GLY A 43 6.42 7.01 5.85
CA GLY A 43 6.80 8.01 6.85
C GLY A 43 5.60 8.48 7.68
N LEU A 44 4.46 8.73 7.05
CA LEU A 44 3.23 9.12 7.74
C LEU A 44 2.70 8.01 8.65
N SER A 45 2.79 6.74 8.22
CA SER A 45 2.40 5.59 9.07
C SER A 45 3.31 5.46 10.29
N ALA A 46 4.62 5.65 10.12
CA ALA A 46 5.57 5.66 11.23
C ALA A 46 5.32 6.83 12.18
N ALA A 47 5.10 8.03 11.64
CA ALA A 47 4.78 9.23 12.43
C ALA A 47 3.52 9.04 13.27
N ARG A 48 2.45 8.52 12.65
CA ARG A 48 1.20 8.21 13.34
C ARG A 48 1.43 7.24 14.50
N THR A 49 2.16 6.19 14.26
CA THR A 49 2.44 5.17 15.29
C THR A 49 3.21 5.76 16.46
N ALA A 50 4.24 6.55 16.19
CA ALA A 50 5.05 7.22 17.20
C ALA A 50 4.24 8.25 17.98
N ALA A 51 3.44 9.07 17.31
CA ALA A 51 2.58 10.08 17.95
C ALA A 51 1.51 9.43 18.84
N LYS A 52 0.89 8.33 18.42
CA LYS A 52 -0.04 7.55 19.25
C LYS A 52 0.64 6.95 20.49
N ALA A 53 1.94 6.71 20.44
CA ALA A 53 2.75 6.28 21.57
C ALA A 53 3.23 7.48 22.46
N GLY A 54 2.72 8.68 22.23
CA GLY A 54 3.02 9.88 23.01
C GLY A 54 4.39 10.49 22.72
N ARG A 55 5.01 10.16 21.58
CA ARG A 55 6.30 10.74 21.19
C ARG A 55 6.10 12.03 20.41
N SER A 56 7.01 12.99 20.64
CA SER A 56 7.11 14.18 19.78
C SER A 56 7.73 13.78 18.44
N VAL A 57 7.03 14.09 17.34
CA VAL A 57 7.45 13.67 15.99
C VAL A 57 7.49 14.86 15.05
N LEU A 58 8.58 14.98 14.31
CA LEU A 58 8.70 15.89 13.18
C LEU A 58 8.82 15.09 11.89
N VAL A 59 7.96 15.38 10.92
CA VAL A 59 8.07 14.82 9.56
C VAL A 59 8.53 15.93 8.63
N VAL A 60 9.58 15.69 7.87
CA VAL A 60 10.09 16.62 6.86
C VAL A 60 10.09 15.95 5.49
N ASP A 61 9.77 16.72 4.46
CA ASP A 61 9.85 16.28 3.06
C ASP A 61 10.39 17.43 2.19
N GLN A 62 11.06 17.09 1.11
CA GLN A 62 11.53 18.09 0.16
C GLN A 62 10.42 18.67 -0.72
N ASN A 63 9.26 18.02 -0.75
CA ASN A 63 8.09 18.39 -1.53
C ASN A 63 6.84 18.32 -0.66
N GLN A 64 5.68 18.53 -1.30
CA GLN A 64 4.38 18.33 -0.65
C GLN A 64 4.21 16.88 -0.18
N PRO A 65 3.48 16.64 0.92
CA PRO A 65 3.20 15.29 1.40
C PRO A 65 2.62 14.40 0.29
N GLY A 66 3.16 13.19 0.17
CA GLY A 66 2.73 12.23 -0.83
C GLY A 66 3.20 12.51 -2.25
N TYR A 67 4.07 13.49 -2.50
CA TYR A 67 4.53 13.85 -3.85
C TYR A 67 5.11 12.68 -4.65
N GLY A 68 5.78 11.76 -4.00
CA GLY A 68 6.42 10.60 -4.62
C GLY A 68 5.44 9.50 -5.05
N ALA A 69 5.87 8.25 -4.91
CA ALA A 69 5.11 7.06 -5.28
C ALA A 69 3.76 6.93 -4.57
N SER A 70 3.60 7.55 -3.40
CA SER A 70 2.39 7.49 -2.58
C SER A 70 1.15 8.10 -3.27
N SER A 71 1.33 9.04 -4.19
CA SER A 71 0.24 9.60 -5.01
C SER A 71 0.33 9.22 -6.50
N ARG A 72 1.33 8.42 -6.89
CA ARG A 72 1.58 8.02 -8.28
C ARG A 72 1.38 6.52 -8.47
N ASN A 73 0.31 5.98 -7.94
CA ASN A 73 -0.05 4.57 -8.01
C ASN A 73 -1.50 4.41 -8.48
N GLY A 74 -1.93 3.19 -8.75
CA GLY A 74 -3.28 2.90 -9.23
C GLY A 74 -4.37 2.90 -8.16
N GLY A 75 -4.04 3.20 -6.89
CA GLY A 75 -5.00 3.22 -5.77
C GLY A 75 -5.53 1.85 -5.38
N MET A 76 -4.93 0.78 -5.87
CA MET A 76 -5.36 -0.57 -5.53
C MET A 76 -4.76 -1.00 -4.19
N LEU A 77 -5.63 -1.39 -3.26
CA LEU A 77 -5.24 -2.01 -2.00
C LEU A 77 -5.30 -3.53 -2.16
N GLY A 78 -4.15 -4.17 -2.06
CA GLY A 78 -4.05 -5.62 -2.14
C GLY A 78 -2.63 -6.09 -1.86
N GLY A 79 -2.51 -7.33 -1.42
CA GLY A 79 -1.24 -7.96 -1.09
C GLY A 79 -0.78 -8.98 -2.14
N GLY A 80 0.45 -9.40 -2.00
CA GLY A 80 1.06 -10.46 -2.78
C GLY A 80 2.58 -10.35 -2.78
N HIS A 81 3.22 -11.44 -3.08
CA HIS A 81 4.66 -11.50 -3.23
C HIS A 81 5.04 -11.85 -4.68
N ARG A 82 6.24 -11.45 -5.08
CA ARG A 82 6.78 -11.84 -6.40
C ARG A 82 7.23 -13.30 -6.44
N LEU A 83 7.54 -13.87 -5.29
CA LEU A 83 7.93 -15.26 -5.15
C LEU A 83 6.70 -16.16 -5.04
N SER A 84 6.73 -17.33 -5.67
CA SER A 84 5.74 -18.37 -5.44
C SER A 84 5.83 -18.93 -4.01
N ILE A 85 4.78 -19.62 -3.56
CA ILE A 85 4.75 -20.26 -2.24
C ILE A 85 5.96 -21.20 -2.07
N SER A 86 6.27 -21.99 -3.09
CA SER A 86 7.41 -22.92 -3.06
C SER A 86 8.75 -22.20 -2.92
N GLN A 87 8.97 -21.13 -3.69
CA GLN A 87 10.19 -20.32 -3.60
C GLN A 87 10.34 -19.64 -2.24
N MET A 88 9.23 -19.15 -1.66
CA MET A 88 9.27 -18.56 -0.32
C MET A 88 9.61 -19.61 0.74
N GLN A 89 9.02 -20.81 0.64
CA GLN A 89 9.30 -21.91 1.58
C GLN A 89 10.76 -22.40 1.49
N GLU A 90 11.29 -22.48 0.29
CA GLU A 90 12.69 -22.86 0.06
C GLU A 90 13.64 -21.80 0.64
N ARG A 91 13.36 -20.52 0.39
CA ARG A 91 14.25 -19.42 0.78
C ARG A 91 14.21 -19.08 2.26
N TYR A 92 13.03 -19.14 2.87
CA TYR A 92 12.81 -18.63 4.24
C TYR A 92 12.33 -19.71 5.23
N GLY A 93 12.08 -20.92 4.75
CA GLY A 93 11.45 -21.98 5.54
C GLY A 93 9.93 -21.82 5.65
N LYS A 94 9.24 -22.94 5.95
CA LYS A 94 7.77 -23.01 5.95
C LYS A 94 7.09 -22.00 6.89
N LYS A 95 7.65 -21.82 8.09
CA LYS A 95 7.07 -20.94 9.12
C LYS A 95 7.08 -19.47 8.70
N ILE A 96 8.24 -18.99 8.22
CA ILE A 96 8.37 -17.59 7.78
C ILE A 96 7.54 -17.36 6.51
N ALA A 97 7.58 -18.28 5.55
CA ALA A 97 6.77 -18.20 4.33
C ALA A 97 5.27 -18.07 4.63
N LEU A 98 4.77 -18.86 5.60
CA LEU A 98 3.36 -18.76 6.02
C LEU A 98 3.05 -17.39 6.65
N GLY A 99 3.93 -16.85 7.49
CA GLY A 99 3.81 -15.51 8.05
C GLY A 99 3.74 -14.42 6.99
N LEU A 100 4.64 -14.45 6.01
CA LEU A 100 4.68 -13.52 4.89
C LEU A 100 3.41 -13.61 4.02
N LEU A 101 2.93 -14.82 3.76
CA LEU A 101 1.68 -15.03 3.02
C LEU A 101 0.48 -14.45 3.76
N LYS A 102 0.38 -14.71 5.07
CA LYS A 102 -0.69 -14.18 5.91
C LYS A 102 -0.66 -12.66 5.94
N GLU A 103 0.51 -12.08 6.17
CA GLU A 103 0.70 -10.63 6.16
C GLU A 103 0.24 -10.01 4.83
N ALA A 104 0.69 -10.58 3.71
CA ALA A 104 0.39 -10.03 2.40
C ALA A 104 -1.10 -10.16 2.01
N HIS A 105 -1.75 -11.27 2.33
CA HIS A 105 -3.09 -11.55 1.84
C HIS A 105 -4.21 -11.17 2.81
N LEU A 106 -3.92 -11.08 4.10
CA LEU A 106 -4.92 -10.83 5.14
C LEU A 106 -4.60 -9.58 5.97
N ASP A 107 -3.46 -9.58 6.64
CA ASP A 107 -3.18 -8.62 7.71
C ASP A 107 -2.95 -7.20 7.17
N SER A 108 -2.28 -7.04 6.02
CA SER A 108 -1.99 -5.73 5.44
C SER A 108 -3.24 -4.97 5.01
N ALA A 109 -4.19 -5.65 4.41
CA ALA A 109 -5.45 -5.05 3.99
C ALA A 109 -6.31 -4.67 5.21
N GLU A 110 -6.36 -5.52 6.24
CA GLU A 110 -7.08 -5.22 7.48
C GLU A 110 -6.42 -4.07 8.26
N PHE A 111 -5.10 -4.02 8.29
CA PHE A 111 -4.37 -2.90 8.88
C PHE A 111 -4.71 -1.58 8.19
N ALA A 112 -4.72 -1.55 6.86
CA ALA A 112 -5.09 -0.35 6.12
C ALA A 112 -6.55 0.08 6.38
N ARG A 113 -7.50 -0.86 6.37
CA ARG A 113 -8.90 -0.58 6.72
C ARG A 113 -9.05 -0.04 8.14
N THR A 114 -8.29 -0.59 9.07
CA THR A 114 -8.28 -0.12 10.46
C THR A 114 -7.80 1.32 10.56
N ILE A 115 -6.71 1.68 9.87
CA ILE A 115 -6.24 3.07 9.82
C ILE A 115 -7.31 3.99 9.24
N MET A 116 -7.89 3.64 8.08
CA MET A 116 -8.93 4.44 7.45
C MET A 116 -10.11 4.69 8.40
N ARG A 117 -10.55 3.68 9.12
CA ARG A 117 -11.65 3.76 10.10
C ARG A 117 -11.28 4.59 11.32
N GLU A 118 -10.12 4.36 11.93
CA GLU A 118 -9.67 5.06 13.14
C GLU A 118 -9.41 6.54 12.90
N GLU A 119 -8.79 6.86 11.77
CA GLU A 119 -8.45 8.24 11.41
C GLU A 119 -9.56 8.92 10.58
N LYS A 120 -10.68 8.23 10.35
CA LYS A 120 -11.83 8.71 9.55
C LYS A 120 -11.40 9.25 8.18
N ILE A 121 -10.52 8.50 7.51
CA ILE A 121 -10.01 8.87 6.19
C ILE A 121 -11.09 8.61 5.15
N ASP A 122 -11.60 9.68 4.55
CA ASP A 122 -12.48 9.62 3.38
C ASP A 122 -11.62 9.53 2.12
N CYS A 123 -11.57 8.34 1.54
CA CYS A 123 -10.75 8.04 0.36
C CYS A 123 -11.49 7.19 -0.68
N ASP A 124 -12.83 7.26 -0.68
CA ASP A 124 -13.69 6.49 -1.61
C ASP A 124 -13.36 4.98 -1.62
N TYR A 125 -12.90 4.44 -0.49
CA TYR A 125 -12.52 3.03 -0.42
C TYR A 125 -13.70 2.10 -0.67
N GLN A 126 -13.53 1.18 -1.62
CA GLN A 126 -14.50 0.13 -1.93
C GLN A 126 -13.83 -1.23 -1.92
N GLN A 127 -14.40 -2.18 -1.19
CA GLN A 127 -13.92 -3.57 -1.17
C GLN A 127 -14.65 -4.38 -2.25
N VAL A 128 -14.22 -4.24 -3.47
CA VAL A 128 -14.84 -4.88 -4.65
C VAL A 128 -14.17 -6.19 -5.10
N GLY A 129 -13.12 -6.60 -4.38
CA GLY A 129 -12.31 -7.75 -4.77
C GLY A 129 -11.32 -7.43 -5.89
N ARG A 130 -10.69 -8.47 -6.41
CA ARG A 130 -9.71 -8.35 -7.50
C ARG A 130 -9.95 -9.43 -8.55
N PHE A 131 -10.08 -9.01 -9.79
CA PHE A 131 -10.06 -9.90 -10.94
C PHE A 131 -8.68 -9.91 -11.61
N ARG A 132 -8.20 -11.08 -11.99
CA ARG A 132 -6.95 -11.26 -12.74
C ARG A 132 -7.23 -12.05 -14.01
N GLY A 133 -7.16 -11.40 -15.17
CA GLY A 133 -7.16 -12.06 -16.48
C GLY A 133 -5.82 -12.73 -16.77
N LEU A 134 -5.87 -13.89 -17.39
CA LEU A 134 -4.70 -14.67 -17.83
C LEU A 134 -4.80 -14.92 -19.33
N TRP A 135 -3.69 -14.76 -20.04
CA TRP A 135 -3.67 -14.82 -21.51
C TRP A 135 -3.51 -16.23 -22.08
N HIS A 136 -2.94 -17.15 -21.30
CA HIS A 136 -2.60 -18.49 -21.77
C HIS A 136 -3.09 -19.58 -20.82
N SER A 137 -3.56 -20.71 -21.37
CA SER A 137 -4.05 -21.86 -20.60
C SER A 137 -3.02 -22.36 -19.57
N LYS A 138 -1.72 -22.37 -19.90
CA LYS A 138 -0.66 -22.76 -18.97
C LYS A 138 -0.57 -21.82 -17.74
N GLU A 139 -0.80 -20.53 -17.93
CA GLU A 139 -0.82 -19.56 -16.82
C GLU A 139 -2.05 -19.78 -15.94
N TYR A 140 -3.21 -20.07 -16.56
CA TYR A 140 -4.43 -20.39 -15.86
C TYR A 140 -4.26 -21.64 -14.98
N GLU A 141 -3.73 -22.75 -15.53
CA GLU A 141 -3.45 -23.95 -14.76
C GLU A 141 -2.45 -23.73 -13.64
N SER A 142 -1.42 -22.90 -13.88
CA SER A 142 -0.44 -22.55 -12.84
C SER A 142 -1.08 -21.73 -11.72
N ALA A 143 -1.91 -20.75 -12.07
CA ALA A 143 -2.65 -19.94 -11.11
C ALA A 143 -3.66 -20.78 -10.32
N ALA A 144 -4.33 -21.73 -10.96
CA ALA A 144 -5.25 -22.67 -10.31
C ALA A 144 -4.54 -23.49 -9.23
N ARG A 145 -3.39 -24.07 -9.56
CA ARG A 145 -2.59 -24.85 -8.60
C ARG A 145 -2.06 -24.00 -7.44
N GLU A 146 -1.66 -22.77 -7.73
CA GLU A 146 -1.17 -21.87 -6.68
C GLU A 146 -2.32 -21.40 -5.77
N LEU A 147 -3.49 -21.11 -6.33
CA LEU A 147 -4.68 -20.77 -5.56
C LEU A 147 -5.11 -21.92 -4.63
N GLU A 148 -5.15 -23.15 -5.12
CA GLU A 148 -5.46 -24.33 -4.30
C GLU A 148 -4.48 -24.49 -3.13
N ARG A 149 -3.17 -24.28 -3.38
CA ARG A 149 -2.15 -24.31 -2.33
C ARG A 149 -2.37 -23.20 -1.30
N LEU A 150 -2.68 -22.01 -1.77
CA LEU A 150 -2.90 -20.83 -0.91
C LEU A 150 -4.13 -21.04 -0.02
N GLN A 151 -5.23 -21.58 -0.57
CA GLN A 151 -6.46 -21.88 0.16
C GLN A 151 -6.29 -22.99 1.22
N LYS A 152 -5.34 -23.90 1.03
CA LYS A 152 -4.96 -24.88 2.06
C LYS A 152 -4.16 -24.26 3.22
N LEU A 153 -3.53 -23.11 2.98
CA LEU A 153 -2.69 -22.43 3.98
C LEU A 153 -3.41 -21.28 4.68
N LEU A 154 -4.32 -20.60 3.99
CA LEU A 154 -4.98 -19.39 4.47
C LEU A 154 -6.47 -19.39 4.09
N PRO A 155 -7.35 -18.82 4.92
CA PRO A 155 -8.78 -18.68 4.64
C PRO A 155 -9.00 -17.55 3.62
N ILE A 156 -8.74 -17.82 2.35
CA ILE A 156 -8.89 -16.86 1.26
C ILE A 156 -10.12 -17.20 0.44
N GLU A 157 -10.98 -16.20 0.29
CA GLU A 157 -12.14 -16.26 -0.61
C GLU A 157 -11.68 -15.88 -2.03
N ALA A 158 -11.49 -16.87 -2.87
CA ALA A 158 -11.16 -16.68 -4.27
C ALA A 158 -11.63 -17.88 -5.09
N GLY A 159 -11.92 -17.65 -6.34
CA GLY A 159 -12.38 -18.68 -7.27
C GLY A 159 -11.81 -18.49 -8.67
N LEU A 160 -11.95 -19.52 -9.48
CA LEU A 160 -11.59 -19.50 -10.88
C LEU A 160 -12.85 -19.26 -11.72
N VAL A 161 -12.73 -18.39 -12.72
CA VAL A 161 -13.78 -18.12 -13.71
C VAL A 161 -13.25 -18.55 -15.07
N GLN A 162 -14.04 -19.35 -15.81
CA GLN A 162 -13.76 -19.78 -17.17
C GLN A 162 -14.55 -18.94 -18.18
#